data_ddaaa39391f9831daccbdcb36a2c58da
#
_entry.id   ddaaa39391f9831daccbdcb36a2c58da
#
_cell.length_a   1.000
_cell.length_b   1.000
_cell.length_c   1.000
_cell.angle_alpha   90.00
_cell.angle_beta   90.00
_cell.angle_gamma   90.00
#
_symmetry.space_group_name_H-M   'P 1'
#
loop_
_entity.id
_entity.type
_entity.pdbx_description
1 polymer ?
#
loop_
_entity_poly.entity_id
_entity_poly.type
_entity_poly.pdbx_seq_one_letter_code
_entity_poly.pdbx_strand_id
1 'polypeptide(L)'
;MVVVLLAALTFYLIHVARSEELKARWRYVVSSGASLCSLSLLCFFLLLSVVDSVHFRPVIDVQDGRAIYDVKAYSLLDKALGKASSAEEKSYSMPLATQTFEKISRFEDGKPVRDYEPLKAGGAHLKARADWAEDVIIKSASGLGAGLALSALLWFLTVGLISRSKGRSFKEEVRTLFKRRDEVPYEAILTTCSVLIVLGCLIGALWPYYHVMGTDQTGNDVLYQAFKSVRTALVIGTLATLTTLPFAVVLGICAGFFKGWVDDLIQYLYTTLSSIPSVLLIAASVLMIQVFIDSHPGMYATGIERADLRLFMLSIIIGLTGWATLARLLRAETLKISQLDYIQAARAFGLGPFKIMKRHVLPNVIHIILIVAVLD
;
A
#
# COMPACT_ATOMS: atom_id res chain seq x y z
N MET A 1 -3.75 8.01 11.42
CA MET A 1 -2.57 7.22 11.05
C MET A 1 -1.90 7.73 9.80
N VAL A 2 -2.57 7.77 8.63
CA VAL A 2 -2.01 8.32 7.38
C VAL A 2 -1.50 9.77 7.55
N VAL A 3 -2.19 10.60 8.32
CA VAL A 3 -1.76 11.97 8.64
C VAL A 3 -0.42 11.97 9.39
N VAL A 4 -0.20 11.04 10.31
CA VAL A 4 1.07 10.91 11.05
C VAL A 4 2.20 10.51 10.10
N LEU A 5 1.94 9.59 9.17
CA LEU A 5 2.90 9.20 8.14
C LEU A 5 3.25 10.36 7.21
N LEU A 6 2.26 11.13 6.78
CA LEU A 6 2.49 12.34 5.98
C LEU A 6 3.29 13.40 6.74
N ALA A 7 2.99 13.59 8.03
CA ALA A 7 3.75 14.51 8.87
C ALA A 7 5.21 14.05 9.03
N ALA A 8 5.45 12.75 9.24
CA ALA A 8 6.79 12.18 9.31
C ALA A 8 7.54 12.32 7.97
N LEU A 9 6.86 12.07 6.84
CA LEU A 9 7.42 12.25 5.51
C LEU A 9 7.78 13.71 5.24
N THR A 10 6.88 14.65 5.54
CA THR A 10 7.15 16.09 5.38
C THR A 10 8.31 16.56 6.26
N PHE A 11 8.37 16.12 7.51
CA PHE A 11 9.50 16.39 8.39
C PHE A 11 10.81 15.86 7.83
N TYR A 12 10.80 14.62 7.32
CA TYR A 12 11.97 14.02 6.66
C TYR A 12 12.40 14.80 5.43
N LEU A 13 11.47 15.19 4.54
CA LEU A 13 11.76 16.00 3.35
C LEU A 13 12.35 17.36 3.71
N ILE A 14 11.85 18.02 4.77
CA ILE A 14 12.44 19.27 5.29
C ILE A 14 13.86 19.02 5.81
N HIS A 15 14.09 17.89 6.49
CA HIS A 15 15.42 17.53 6.98
C HIS A 15 16.40 17.28 5.83
N VAL A 16 15.97 16.56 4.79
CA VAL A 16 16.75 16.36 3.55
C VAL A 16 17.07 17.68 2.88
N ALA A 17 16.09 18.59 2.80
CA ALA A 17 16.29 19.91 2.20
C ALA A 17 17.31 20.79 2.96
N ARG A 18 17.55 20.52 4.24
CA ARG A 18 18.52 21.27 5.07
C ARG A 18 19.91 20.64 5.12
N SER A 19 20.07 19.37 4.75
CA SER A 19 21.33 18.64 4.83
C SER A 19 21.94 18.43 3.44
N GLU A 20 23.13 18.96 3.19
CA GLU A 20 23.83 18.80 1.91
C GLU A 20 24.25 17.35 1.65
N GLU A 21 24.62 16.59 2.68
CA GLU A 21 24.96 15.18 2.56
C GLU A 21 23.76 14.34 2.11
N LEU A 22 22.58 14.59 2.69
CA LEU A 22 21.36 13.89 2.30
C LEU A 22 20.91 14.29 0.90
N LYS A 23 21.03 15.55 0.52
CA LYS A 23 20.75 15.98 -0.86
C LYS A 23 21.64 15.27 -1.87
N ALA A 24 22.93 15.12 -1.58
CA ALA A 24 23.85 14.41 -2.47
C ALA A 24 23.44 12.94 -2.65
N ARG A 25 23.04 12.24 -1.58
CA ARG A 25 22.54 10.87 -1.66
C ARG A 25 21.23 10.78 -2.45
N TRP A 26 20.31 11.69 -2.21
CA TRP A 26 19.03 11.75 -2.95
C TRP A 26 19.23 12.10 -4.43
N ARG A 27 20.24 12.93 -4.78
CA ARG A 27 20.60 13.20 -6.17
C ARG A 27 20.97 11.92 -6.90
N TYR A 28 21.73 11.03 -6.25
CA TYR A 28 22.05 9.72 -6.82
C TYR A 28 20.80 8.85 -7.07
N VAL A 29 19.87 8.83 -6.11
CA VAL A 29 18.58 8.11 -6.26
C VAL A 29 17.77 8.68 -7.42
N VAL A 30 17.67 10.00 -7.51
CA VAL A 30 16.89 10.71 -8.54
C VAL A 30 17.56 10.62 -9.93
N SER A 31 18.85 10.34 -10.03
CA SER A 31 19.54 10.15 -11.31
C SER A 31 19.25 8.80 -11.96
N SER A 32 18.69 7.83 -11.24
CA SER A 32 18.33 6.51 -11.77
C SER A 32 16.88 6.49 -12.28
N GLY A 33 16.68 6.10 -13.54
CA GLY A 33 15.35 5.97 -14.13
C GLY A 33 14.47 4.94 -13.41
N ALA A 34 15.04 3.81 -12.99
CA ALA A 34 14.31 2.79 -12.23
C ALA A 34 13.81 3.31 -10.87
N SER A 35 14.65 4.09 -10.16
CA SER A 35 14.27 4.70 -8.89
C SER A 35 13.16 5.73 -9.05
N LEU A 36 13.19 6.51 -10.13
CA LEU A 36 12.12 7.48 -10.43
C LEU A 36 10.80 6.81 -10.82
N CYS A 37 10.83 5.71 -11.58
CA CYS A 37 9.63 4.91 -11.84
C CYS A 37 9.03 4.39 -10.54
N SER A 38 9.83 3.79 -9.68
CA SER A 38 9.39 3.26 -8.39
C SER A 38 8.84 4.36 -7.47
N LEU A 39 9.52 5.52 -7.42
CA LEU A 39 9.07 6.66 -6.63
C LEU A 39 7.72 7.20 -7.14
N SER A 40 7.56 7.31 -8.47
CA SER A 40 6.30 7.76 -9.08
C SER A 40 5.13 6.82 -8.75
N LEU A 41 5.38 5.50 -8.80
CA LEU A 41 4.40 4.49 -8.44
C LEU A 41 4.04 4.56 -6.95
N LEU A 42 5.03 4.72 -6.10
CA LEU A 42 4.84 4.86 -4.65
C LEU A 42 4.05 6.12 -4.29
N CYS A 43 4.35 7.25 -4.96
CA CYS A 43 3.58 8.49 -4.82
C CYS A 43 2.11 8.30 -5.25
N PHE A 44 1.86 7.53 -6.31
CA PHE A 44 0.49 7.22 -6.75
C PHE A 44 -0.28 6.43 -5.68
N PHE A 45 0.30 5.36 -5.12
CA PHE A 45 -0.34 4.59 -4.05
C PHE A 45 -0.52 5.39 -2.76
N LEU A 46 0.46 6.23 -2.42
CA LEU A 46 0.35 7.14 -1.28
C LEU A 46 -0.82 8.13 -1.48
N LEU A 47 -0.96 8.70 -2.67
CA LEU A 47 -2.04 9.60 -3.01
C LEU A 47 -3.40 8.91 -2.91
N LEU A 48 -3.52 7.68 -3.41
CA LEU A 48 -4.74 6.87 -3.24
C LEU A 48 -5.07 6.67 -1.77
N SER A 49 -4.08 6.32 -0.93
CA SER A 49 -4.27 6.14 0.50
C SER A 49 -4.72 7.42 1.21
N VAL A 50 -4.17 8.57 0.81
CA VAL A 50 -4.56 9.88 1.35
C VAL A 50 -6.00 10.20 0.98
N VAL A 51 -6.38 10.01 -0.29
CA VAL A 51 -7.74 10.27 -0.78
C VAL A 51 -8.75 9.35 -0.07
N ASP A 52 -8.39 8.07 0.15
CA ASP A 52 -9.25 7.15 0.91
C ASP A 52 -9.29 7.44 2.41
N SER A 53 -8.32 8.17 2.96
CA SER A 53 -8.28 8.50 4.40
C SER A 53 -9.22 9.64 4.80
N VAL A 54 -9.66 10.45 3.84
CA VAL A 54 -10.60 11.56 4.08
C VAL A 54 -12.01 11.00 4.08
N HIS A 55 -12.59 10.85 5.27
CA HIS A 55 -13.95 10.33 5.44
C HIS A 55 -14.93 11.46 5.73
N PHE A 56 -16.14 11.32 5.22
CA PHE A 56 -17.28 12.19 5.52
C PHE A 56 -18.55 11.36 5.64
N ARG A 57 -19.54 11.91 6.37
CA ARG A 57 -20.87 11.32 6.48
C ARG A 57 -21.84 12.24 5.76
N PRO A 58 -22.51 11.79 4.70
CA PRO A 58 -23.53 12.60 4.04
C PRO A 58 -24.72 12.80 4.97
N VAL A 59 -25.36 13.95 4.87
CA VAL A 59 -26.63 14.23 5.53
C VAL A 59 -27.72 13.54 4.72
N ILE A 60 -28.50 12.66 5.36
CA ILE A 60 -29.62 11.94 4.74
C ILE A 60 -30.88 12.78 4.81
N ASP A 61 -31.13 13.39 5.97
CA ASP A 61 -32.38 14.15 6.23
C ASP A 61 -32.10 15.28 7.24
N VAL A 62 -33.03 16.25 7.28
CA VAL A 62 -33.00 17.33 8.27
C VAL A 62 -34.34 17.33 8.99
N GLN A 63 -34.39 16.76 10.21
CA GLN A 63 -35.60 16.79 11.05
C GLN A 63 -35.43 17.81 12.19
N ASP A 64 -36.38 18.68 12.36
CA ASP A 64 -36.38 19.73 13.41
C ASP A 64 -35.13 20.61 13.45
N GLY A 65 -34.56 20.91 12.26
CA GLY A 65 -33.32 21.71 12.17
C GLY A 65 -32.03 20.97 12.57
N ARG A 66 -32.12 19.65 12.85
CA ARG A 66 -30.95 18.80 13.12
C ARG A 66 -30.66 17.93 11.91
N ALA A 67 -29.41 17.98 11.45
CA ALA A 67 -28.92 17.13 10.35
C ALA A 67 -28.79 15.68 10.85
N ILE A 68 -29.46 14.76 10.17
CA ILE A 68 -29.32 13.32 10.37
C ILE A 68 -28.28 12.82 9.38
N TYR A 69 -27.17 12.30 9.92
CA TYR A 69 -26.06 11.78 9.13
C TYR A 69 -26.23 10.28 8.87
N ASP A 70 -25.70 9.83 7.71
CA ASP A 70 -25.64 8.39 7.38
C ASP A 70 -24.84 7.63 8.45
N VAL A 71 -25.27 6.41 8.75
CA VAL A 71 -24.55 5.48 9.63
C VAL A 71 -23.24 5.05 8.97
N LYS A 72 -23.22 4.96 7.64
CA LYS A 72 -22.06 4.59 6.84
C LYS A 72 -21.20 5.85 6.56
N ALA A 73 -19.92 5.80 6.91
CA ALA A 73 -18.97 6.83 6.50
C ALA A 73 -18.41 6.48 5.12
N TYR A 74 -18.36 7.48 4.25
CA TYR A 74 -17.81 7.36 2.90
C TYR A 74 -16.46 8.08 2.84
N SER A 75 -15.53 7.52 2.09
CA SER A 75 -14.28 8.20 1.79
C SER A 75 -14.42 9.10 0.57
N LEU A 76 -13.47 10.02 0.40
CA LEU A 76 -13.39 10.82 -0.81
C LEU A 76 -13.20 9.93 -2.04
N LEU A 77 -12.51 8.80 -1.88
CA LEU A 77 -12.34 7.78 -2.91
C LEU A 77 -13.70 7.15 -3.30
N ASP A 78 -14.57 6.85 -2.32
CA ASP A 78 -15.92 6.33 -2.57
C ASP A 78 -16.74 7.30 -3.41
N LYS A 79 -16.62 8.60 -3.13
CA LYS A 79 -17.29 9.64 -3.91
C LYS A 79 -16.73 9.73 -5.34
N ALA A 80 -15.42 9.57 -5.51
CA ALA A 80 -14.78 9.60 -6.82
C ALA A 80 -15.14 8.36 -7.67
N LEU A 81 -15.27 7.19 -7.03
CA LEU A 81 -15.60 5.93 -7.69
C LEU A 81 -17.11 5.74 -7.93
N GLY A 82 -17.96 6.57 -7.30
CA GLY A 82 -19.39 6.69 -7.58
C GLY A 82 -20.16 5.37 -7.49
N LYS A 83 -20.84 4.97 -8.60
CA LYS A 83 -21.70 3.78 -8.65
C LYS A 83 -21.00 2.45 -8.37
N ALA A 84 -19.69 2.36 -8.57
CA ALA A 84 -18.92 1.14 -8.32
C ALA A 84 -18.93 0.72 -6.83
N SER A 85 -19.07 1.69 -5.92
CA SER A 85 -19.12 1.44 -4.48
C SER A 85 -20.46 0.85 -3.99
N SER A 86 -21.51 0.96 -4.78
CA SER A 86 -22.88 0.54 -4.41
C SER A 86 -23.40 -0.65 -5.22
N ALA A 87 -22.64 -1.16 -6.17
CA ALA A 87 -23.03 -2.26 -7.02
C ALA A 87 -22.71 -3.61 -6.34
N GLU A 88 -23.62 -4.08 -5.47
CA GLU A 88 -23.53 -5.39 -4.85
C GLU A 88 -24.27 -6.42 -5.70
N GLU A 89 -23.55 -7.43 -6.17
CA GLU A 89 -24.11 -8.61 -6.83
C GLU A 89 -24.45 -9.70 -5.82
N LYS A 90 -24.97 -10.83 -6.26
CA LYS A 90 -25.35 -11.93 -5.35
C LYS A 90 -24.17 -12.82 -4.96
N SER A 91 -23.20 -12.99 -5.85
CA SER A 91 -22.06 -13.88 -5.67
C SER A 91 -20.94 -13.57 -6.67
N TYR A 92 -20.00 -14.49 -6.81
CA TYR A 92 -18.91 -14.41 -7.76
C TYR A 92 -19.35 -14.11 -9.20
N SER A 93 -18.60 -13.25 -9.88
CA SER A 93 -18.64 -13.12 -11.33
C SER A 93 -17.23 -13.12 -11.93
N MET A 94 -17.11 -13.54 -13.18
CA MET A 94 -15.86 -13.43 -13.92
C MET A 94 -15.55 -11.95 -14.25
N PRO A 95 -14.27 -11.61 -14.54
CA PRO A 95 -13.92 -10.31 -15.10
C PRO A 95 -14.73 -9.99 -16.34
N LEU A 96 -15.29 -8.76 -16.39
CA LEU A 96 -16.12 -8.26 -17.50
C LEU A 96 -17.38 -9.11 -17.80
N ALA A 97 -17.80 -9.99 -16.90
CA ALA A 97 -18.95 -10.85 -17.10
C ALA A 97 -20.27 -10.07 -17.08
N THR A 98 -21.29 -10.68 -17.70
CA THR A 98 -22.69 -10.20 -17.70
C THR A 98 -23.61 -11.11 -16.87
N GLN A 99 -23.06 -12.18 -16.31
CA GLN A 99 -23.80 -13.21 -15.56
C GLN A 99 -22.97 -13.75 -14.40
N THR A 100 -23.63 -14.39 -13.44
CA THR A 100 -22.99 -15.04 -12.30
C THR A 100 -22.09 -16.20 -12.74
N PHE A 101 -21.06 -16.49 -11.92
CA PHE A 101 -20.13 -17.61 -12.18
C PHE A 101 -20.82 -18.96 -12.01
N GLU A 102 -21.72 -19.08 -11.04
CA GLU A 102 -22.42 -20.31 -10.72
C GLU A 102 -23.86 -20.27 -11.22
N LYS A 103 -24.37 -21.46 -11.60
CA LYS A 103 -25.79 -21.63 -11.91
C LYS A 103 -26.60 -21.62 -10.64
N ILE A 104 -27.58 -20.73 -10.60
CA ILE A 104 -28.50 -20.59 -9.48
C ILE A 104 -29.80 -21.33 -9.84
N SER A 105 -30.33 -22.11 -8.88
CA SER A 105 -31.62 -22.77 -9.04
C SER A 105 -32.74 -21.76 -8.75
N ARG A 106 -33.60 -21.53 -9.72
CA ARG A 106 -34.82 -20.73 -9.56
C ARG A 106 -36.05 -21.50 -10.02
N PHE A 107 -37.21 -21.16 -9.52
CA PHE A 107 -38.46 -21.73 -9.97
C PHE A 107 -39.04 -20.83 -11.06
N GLU A 108 -39.18 -21.36 -12.28
CA GLU A 108 -39.92 -20.77 -13.37
C GLU A 108 -41.10 -21.66 -13.71
N ASP A 109 -42.31 -21.12 -13.67
CA ASP A 109 -43.57 -21.85 -13.93
C ASP A 109 -43.72 -23.13 -13.09
N GLY A 110 -43.27 -23.10 -11.82
CA GLY A 110 -43.36 -24.23 -10.89
C GLY A 110 -42.33 -25.35 -11.12
N LYS A 111 -41.39 -25.18 -12.08
CA LYS A 111 -40.29 -26.12 -12.34
C LYS A 111 -38.96 -25.54 -11.88
N PRO A 112 -38.10 -26.32 -11.23
CA PRO A 112 -36.76 -25.87 -10.86
C PRO A 112 -35.90 -25.77 -12.14
N VAL A 113 -35.53 -24.55 -12.52
CA VAL A 113 -34.60 -24.26 -13.62
C VAL A 113 -33.27 -23.87 -13.02
N ARG A 114 -32.17 -24.47 -13.49
CA ARG A 114 -30.80 -24.16 -13.06
C ARG A 114 -30.05 -23.49 -14.18
N ASP A 115 -29.95 -22.14 -14.08
CA ASP A 115 -29.30 -21.32 -15.12
C ASP A 115 -28.44 -20.21 -14.48
N TYR A 116 -27.62 -19.57 -15.32
CA TYR A 116 -26.83 -18.41 -14.93
C TYR A 116 -27.70 -17.17 -14.81
N GLU A 117 -27.64 -16.49 -13.65
CA GLU A 117 -28.41 -15.27 -13.45
C GLU A 117 -27.67 -14.05 -14.05
N PRO A 118 -28.36 -13.14 -14.75
CA PRO A 118 -27.75 -11.91 -15.19
C PRO A 118 -27.32 -11.05 -13.99
N LEU A 119 -26.17 -10.38 -14.11
CA LEU A 119 -25.70 -9.45 -13.09
C LEU A 119 -26.56 -8.20 -13.08
N LYS A 120 -26.69 -7.58 -11.90
CA LYS A 120 -27.49 -6.36 -11.73
C LYS A 120 -26.80 -5.13 -12.33
N ALA A 121 -25.48 -5.04 -12.15
CA ALA A 121 -24.66 -3.92 -12.62
C ALA A 121 -23.82 -4.31 -13.86
N GLY A 122 -23.24 -5.51 -13.85
CA GLY A 122 -22.38 -5.99 -14.94
C GLY A 122 -23.14 -6.25 -16.22
N GLY A 123 -22.94 -5.39 -17.25
CA GLY A 123 -23.60 -5.53 -18.54
C GLY A 123 -25.09 -5.19 -18.59
N ALA A 124 -25.63 -4.55 -17.56
CA ALA A 124 -27.05 -4.20 -17.43
C ALA A 124 -27.57 -3.29 -18.57
N HIS A 125 -26.70 -2.58 -19.25
CA HIS A 125 -27.01 -1.71 -20.38
C HIS A 125 -27.18 -2.46 -21.73
N LEU A 126 -26.74 -3.73 -21.82
CA LEU A 126 -26.82 -4.53 -23.04
C LEU A 126 -28.23 -5.01 -23.30
N LYS A 127 -28.69 -4.87 -24.56
CA LYS A 127 -29.99 -5.39 -25.03
C LYS A 127 -29.94 -6.88 -25.32
N ALA A 128 -28.82 -7.33 -25.88
CA ALA A 128 -28.59 -8.73 -26.21
C ALA A 128 -27.18 -9.17 -25.77
N ARG A 129 -27.05 -10.43 -25.34
CA ARG A 129 -25.76 -11.01 -24.95
C ARG A 129 -24.74 -11.05 -26.10
N ALA A 130 -25.21 -11.14 -27.30
CA ALA A 130 -24.36 -11.17 -28.52
C ALA A 130 -23.53 -9.90 -28.66
N ASP A 131 -24.02 -8.77 -28.19
CA ASP A 131 -23.39 -7.45 -28.31
C ASP A 131 -22.25 -7.22 -27.29
N TRP A 132 -22.04 -8.14 -26.35
CA TRP A 132 -21.06 -7.99 -25.25
C TRP A 132 -19.63 -7.78 -25.79
N ALA A 133 -19.18 -8.61 -26.72
CA ALA A 133 -17.80 -8.53 -27.22
C ALA A 133 -17.53 -7.22 -27.96
N GLU A 134 -18.49 -6.78 -28.78
CA GLU A 134 -18.40 -5.52 -29.51
C GLU A 134 -18.39 -4.33 -28.56
N ASP A 135 -19.27 -4.30 -27.55
CA ASP A 135 -19.35 -3.24 -26.55
C ASP A 135 -18.06 -3.13 -25.73
N VAL A 136 -17.52 -4.26 -25.26
CA VAL A 136 -16.24 -4.28 -24.52
C VAL A 136 -15.08 -3.77 -25.37
N ILE A 137 -15.02 -4.16 -26.66
CA ILE A 137 -13.98 -3.68 -27.58
C ILE A 137 -14.11 -2.18 -27.81
N ILE A 138 -15.30 -1.68 -28.09
CA ILE A 138 -15.53 -0.24 -28.34
C ILE A 138 -15.17 0.59 -27.10
N LYS A 139 -15.61 0.19 -25.90
CA LYS A 139 -15.29 0.88 -24.65
C LYS A 139 -13.79 0.82 -24.34
N SER A 140 -13.16 -0.33 -24.54
CA SER A 140 -11.72 -0.48 -24.36
C SER A 140 -10.93 0.39 -25.35
N ALA A 141 -11.33 0.43 -26.62
CA ALA A 141 -10.71 1.27 -27.62
C ALA A 141 -10.87 2.76 -27.31
N SER A 142 -12.05 3.17 -26.84
CA SER A 142 -12.30 4.56 -26.42
C SER A 142 -11.47 4.95 -25.19
N GLY A 143 -11.37 4.06 -24.20
CA GLY A 143 -10.52 4.26 -23.01
C GLY A 143 -9.04 4.35 -23.35
N LEU A 144 -8.55 3.45 -24.20
CA LEU A 144 -7.17 3.50 -24.71
C LEU A 144 -6.90 4.77 -25.51
N GLY A 145 -7.81 5.15 -26.41
CA GLY A 145 -7.69 6.39 -27.20
C GLY A 145 -7.63 7.64 -26.31
N ALA A 146 -8.52 7.74 -25.32
CA ALA A 146 -8.52 8.84 -24.36
C ALA A 146 -7.23 8.84 -23.52
N GLY A 147 -6.78 7.68 -23.05
CA GLY A 147 -5.54 7.54 -22.29
C GLY A 147 -4.30 7.96 -23.07
N LEU A 148 -4.20 7.55 -24.33
CA LEU A 148 -3.10 7.94 -25.22
C LEU A 148 -3.13 9.45 -25.51
N ALA A 149 -4.32 10.01 -25.75
CA ALA A 149 -4.47 11.45 -25.96
C ALA A 149 -4.05 12.27 -24.73
N LEU A 150 -4.50 11.87 -23.54
CA LEU A 150 -4.11 12.53 -22.28
C LEU A 150 -2.60 12.38 -22.00
N SER A 151 -2.04 11.22 -22.28
CA SER A 151 -0.59 10.98 -22.14
C SER A 151 0.21 11.85 -23.09
N ALA A 152 -0.22 11.96 -24.36
CA ALA A 152 0.41 12.83 -25.35
C ALA A 152 0.32 14.31 -24.92
N LEU A 153 -0.82 14.72 -24.38
CA LEU A 153 -1.00 16.07 -23.83
C LEU A 153 -0.06 16.33 -22.64
N LEU A 154 0.05 15.35 -21.72
CA LEU A 154 1.00 15.44 -20.59
C LEU A 154 2.44 15.61 -21.08
N TRP A 155 2.86 14.80 -22.05
CA TRP A 155 4.19 14.92 -22.66
C TRP A 155 4.40 16.30 -23.30
N PHE A 156 3.44 16.75 -24.10
CA PHE A 156 3.51 18.05 -24.77
C PHE A 156 3.63 19.20 -23.78
N LEU A 157 2.80 19.22 -22.73
CA LEU A 157 2.80 20.25 -21.71
C LEU A 157 4.11 20.25 -20.90
N THR A 158 4.56 19.08 -20.44
CA THR A 158 5.79 18.96 -19.63
C THR A 158 7.03 19.32 -20.43
N VAL A 159 7.16 18.80 -21.66
CA VAL A 159 8.28 19.17 -22.54
C VAL A 159 8.25 20.65 -22.88
N GLY A 160 7.06 21.22 -23.13
CA GLY A 160 6.90 22.67 -23.38
C GLY A 160 7.32 23.53 -22.18
N LEU A 161 6.95 23.13 -20.98
CA LEU A 161 7.34 23.82 -19.74
C LEU A 161 8.85 23.75 -19.50
N ILE A 162 9.45 22.55 -19.66
CA ILE A 162 10.89 22.34 -19.49
C ILE A 162 11.68 23.15 -20.55
N SER A 163 11.25 23.08 -21.81
CA SER A 163 11.82 23.84 -22.93
C SER A 163 11.84 25.34 -22.63
N ARG A 164 10.71 25.86 -22.12
CA ARG A 164 10.57 27.30 -21.78
C ARG A 164 11.44 27.68 -20.59
N SER A 165 11.54 26.82 -19.59
CA SER A 165 12.38 27.06 -18.39
C SER A 165 13.87 27.02 -18.71
N LYS A 166 14.31 26.10 -19.59
CA LYS A 166 15.71 25.97 -19.99
C LYS A 166 16.12 26.87 -21.18
N GLY A 167 15.19 27.61 -21.77
CA GLY A 167 15.43 28.46 -22.94
C GLY A 167 15.84 27.72 -24.22
N ARG A 168 15.48 26.44 -24.31
CA ARG A 168 15.79 25.53 -25.43
C ARG A 168 14.62 25.44 -26.39
N SER A 169 14.90 25.10 -27.66
CA SER A 169 13.82 24.77 -28.61
C SER A 169 13.11 23.49 -28.22
N PHE A 170 11.78 23.41 -28.45
CA PHE A 170 10.97 22.20 -28.20
C PHE A 170 11.58 20.93 -28.83
N LYS A 171 12.05 21.04 -30.09
CA LYS A 171 12.69 19.90 -30.80
C LYS A 171 14.01 19.45 -30.14
N GLU A 172 14.79 20.39 -29.62
CA GLU A 172 16.04 20.09 -28.90
C GLU A 172 15.74 19.42 -27.58
N GLU A 173 14.73 19.88 -26.83
CA GLU A 173 14.38 19.28 -25.55
C GLU A 173 13.82 17.85 -25.74
N VAL A 174 12.96 17.61 -26.72
CA VAL A 174 12.52 16.25 -27.08
C VAL A 174 13.72 15.35 -27.38
N ARG A 175 14.71 15.84 -28.18
CA ARG A 175 15.90 15.06 -28.53
C ARG A 175 16.81 14.79 -27.31
N THR A 176 16.90 15.72 -26.36
CA THR A 176 17.69 15.54 -25.12
C THR A 176 17.05 14.54 -24.18
N LEU A 177 15.73 14.58 -24.02
CA LEU A 177 14.98 13.60 -23.25
C LEU A 177 15.17 12.17 -23.81
N PHE A 178 14.97 11.96 -25.11
CA PHE A 178 15.18 10.64 -25.72
C PHE A 178 16.65 10.16 -25.70
N LYS A 179 17.64 11.08 -25.63
CA LYS A 179 19.07 10.71 -25.57
C LYS A 179 19.61 10.58 -24.15
N ARG A 180 18.75 10.70 -23.12
CA ARG A 180 19.14 10.61 -21.68
C ARG A 180 20.35 11.47 -21.34
N ARG A 181 20.35 12.71 -21.78
CA ARG A 181 21.47 13.65 -21.55
C ARG A 181 21.30 14.54 -20.33
N ASP A 182 20.13 14.53 -19.71
CA ASP A 182 19.90 15.29 -18.48
C ASP A 182 20.30 14.48 -17.25
N GLU A 183 20.72 15.15 -16.19
CA GLU A 183 21.08 14.53 -14.90
C GLU A 183 19.89 13.78 -14.27
N VAL A 184 18.67 14.24 -14.52
CA VAL A 184 17.43 13.63 -14.04
C VAL A 184 16.68 13.05 -15.24
N PRO A 185 16.41 11.74 -15.27
CA PRO A 185 15.68 11.08 -16.34
C PRO A 185 14.16 11.34 -16.23
N TYR A 186 13.72 12.54 -16.63
CA TYR A 186 12.28 12.92 -16.61
C TYR A 186 11.41 12.00 -17.47
N GLU A 187 11.98 11.38 -18.50
CA GLU A 187 11.29 10.39 -19.34
C GLU A 187 10.78 9.20 -18.51
N ALA A 188 11.47 8.81 -17.44
CA ALA A 188 11.06 7.73 -16.56
C ALA A 188 9.76 8.08 -15.80
N ILE A 189 9.66 9.31 -15.30
CA ILE A 189 8.44 9.80 -14.63
C ILE A 189 7.29 9.88 -15.64
N LEU A 190 7.56 10.49 -16.80
CA LEU A 190 6.55 10.70 -17.82
C LEU A 190 6.00 9.37 -18.38
N THR A 191 6.87 8.39 -18.62
CA THR A 191 6.43 7.05 -19.05
C THR A 191 5.60 6.36 -17.99
N THR A 192 6.02 6.39 -16.71
CA THR A 192 5.24 5.79 -15.61
C THR A 192 3.88 6.47 -15.46
N CYS A 193 3.83 7.81 -15.47
CA CYS A 193 2.57 8.54 -15.44
C CYS A 193 1.69 8.24 -16.65
N SER A 194 2.28 8.11 -17.85
CA SER A 194 1.54 7.74 -19.07
C SER A 194 0.90 6.35 -18.96
N VAL A 195 1.65 5.36 -18.46
CA VAL A 195 1.11 4.01 -18.24
C VAL A 195 -0.05 4.05 -17.24
N LEU A 196 0.10 4.78 -16.13
CA LEU A 196 -0.97 4.93 -15.13
C LEU A 196 -2.21 5.64 -15.70
N ILE A 197 -2.02 6.67 -16.53
CA ILE A 197 -3.11 7.39 -17.20
C ILE A 197 -3.84 6.47 -18.17
N VAL A 198 -3.11 5.73 -19.02
CA VAL A 198 -3.70 4.82 -19.99
C VAL A 198 -4.49 3.71 -19.29
N LEU A 199 -3.91 3.09 -18.25
CA LEU A 199 -4.61 2.08 -17.45
C LEU A 199 -5.83 2.67 -16.72
N GLY A 200 -5.70 3.86 -16.15
CA GLY A 200 -6.80 4.55 -15.49
C GLY A 200 -7.95 4.90 -16.44
N CYS A 201 -7.65 5.36 -17.65
CA CYS A 201 -8.67 5.65 -18.67
C CYS A 201 -9.33 4.38 -19.19
N LEU A 202 -8.57 3.30 -19.39
CA LEU A 202 -9.11 2.00 -19.81
C LEU A 202 -10.08 1.46 -18.75
N ILE A 203 -9.65 1.45 -17.48
CA ILE A 203 -10.48 1.03 -16.37
C ILE A 203 -11.70 1.94 -16.24
N GLY A 204 -11.52 3.26 -16.29
CA GLY A 204 -12.60 4.24 -16.16
C GLY A 204 -13.64 4.17 -17.27
N ALA A 205 -13.26 3.71 -18.47
CA ALA A 205 -14.20 3.49 -19.57
C ALA A 205 -15.06 2.23 -19.41
N LEU A 206 -14.52 1.19 -18.76
CA LEU A 206 -15.18 -0.11 -18.56
C LEU A 206 -15.97 -0.19 -17.25
N TRP A 207 -15.43 0.39 -16.16
CA TRP A 207 -15.95 0.22 -14.79
C TRP A 207 -17.41 0.65 -14.58
N PRO A 208 -17.93 1.72 -15.21
CA PRO A 208 -19.35 2.09 -15.06
C PRO A 208 -20.32 1.04 -15.62
N TYR A 209 -19.83 0.12 -16.44
CA TYR A 209 -20.62 -0.83 -17.20
C TYR A 209 -20.37 -2.29 -16.83
N TYR A 210 -19.19 -2.60 -16.32
CA TYR A 210 -18.75 -3.96 -16.00
C TYR A 210 -17.91 -4.00 -14.73
N HIS A 211 -17.95 -5.11 -14.01
CA HIS A 211 -16.98 -5.43 -12.99
C HIS A 211 -15.67 -5.83 -13.66
N VAL A 212 -14.70 -4.92 -13.74
CA VAL A 212 -13.46 -5.12 -14.53
C VAL A 212 -12.66 -6.33 -14.06
N MET A 213 -12.59 -6.56 -12.74
CA MET A 213 -11.95 -7.74 -12.11
C MET A 213 -12.97 -8.76 -11.58
N GLY A 214 -14.25 -8.62 -11.94
CA GLY A 214 -15.31 -9.47 -11.40
C GLY A 214 -15.70 -9.09 -9.98
N THR A 215 -16.47 -9.99 -9.35
CA THR A 215 -16.97 -9.82 -7.98
C THR A 215 -16.49 -10.96 -7.07
N ASP A 216 -16.43 -10.69 -5.77
CA ASP A 216 -16.08 -11.67 -4.74
C ASP A 216 -17.28 -12.54 -4.32
N GLN A 217 -17.07 -13.41 -3.32
CA GLN A 217 -18.11 -14.30 -2.77
C GLN A 217 -19.33 -13.54 -2.25
N THR A 218 -19.16 -12.35 -1.77
CA THR A 218 -20.21 -11.49 -1.22
C THR A 218 -20.83 -10.56 -2.27
N GLY A 219 -20.36 -10.64 -3.52
CA GLY A 219 -20.86 -9.86 -4.64
C GLY A 219 -20.26 -8.46 -4.76
N ASN A 220 -19.25 -8.12 -3.96
CA ASN A 220 -18.58 -6.82 -4.06
C ASN A 220 -17.59 -6.79 -5.22
N ASP A 221 -17.43 -5.62 -5.83
CA ASP A 221 -16.46 -5.41 -6.91
C ASP A 221 -15.01 -5.57 -6.41
N VAL A 222 -14.27 -6.50 -6.99
CA VAL A 222 -12.89 -6.83 -6.60
C VAL A 222 -11.94 -5.65 -6.84
N LEU A 223 -12.12 -4.90 -7.93
CA LEU A 223 -11.28 -3.74 -8.23
C LEU A 223 -11.48 -2.62 -7.20
N TYR A 224 -12.74 -2.37 -6.82
CA TYR A 224 -13.06 -1.42 -5.76
C TYR A 224 -12.39 -1.80 -4.43
N GLN A 225 -12.49 -3.07 -4.05
CA GLN A 225 -11.84 -3.56 -2.83
C GLN A 225 -10.31 -3.45 -2.91
N ALA A 226 -9.71 -3.73 -4.09
CA ALA A 226 -8.28 -3.58 -4.30
C ALA A 226 -7.82 -2.13 -4.08
N PHE A 227 -8.54 -1.13 -4.59
CA PHE A 227 -8.20 0.27 -4.32
C PHE A 227 -8.35 0.65 -2.84
N LYS A 228 -9.38 0.18 -2.17
CA LYS A 228 -9.56 0.42 -0.73
C LYS A 228 -8.53 -0.28 0.14
N SER A 229 -8.05 -1.44 -0.27
CA SER A 229 -7.03 -2.19 0.46
C SER A 229 -5.67 -1.49 0.50
N VAL A 230 -5.38 -0.58 -0.44
CA VAL A 230 -4.11 0.17 -0.50
C VAL A 230 -3.86 0.93 0.81
N ARG A 231 -4.86 1.65 1.33
CA ARG A 231 -4.75 2.36 2.61
C ARG A 231 -4.48 1.39 3.75
N THR A 232 -5.25 0.32 3.81
CA THR A 232 -5.13 -0.70 4.86
C THR A 232 -3.74 -1.35 4.83
N ALA A 233 -3.24 -1.69 3.64
CA ALA A 233 -1.91 -2.28 3.47
C ALA A 233 -0.79 -1.31 3.93
N LEU A 234 -0.86 -0.03 3.55
CA LEU A 234 0.10 0.98 3.99
C LEU A 234 0.08 1.16 5.52
N VAL A 235 -1.10 1.19 6.13
CA VAL A 235 -1.24 1.35 7.58
C VAL A 235 -0.70 0.12 8.32
N ILE A 236 -1.10 -1.09 7.90
CA ILE A 236 -0.64 -2.34 8.54
C ILE A 236 0.87 -2.49 8.37
N GLY A 237 1.40 -2.34 7.15
CA GLY A 237 2.83 -2.49 6.88
C GLY A 237 3.69 -1.53 7.69
N THR A 238 3.34 -0.24 7.71
CA THR A 238 4.10 0.75 8.47
C THR A 238 4.02 0.54 9.97
N LEU A 239 2.86 0.22 10.53
CA LEU A 239 2.71 -0.07 11.96
C LEU A 239 3.43 -1.34 12.38
N ALA A 240 3.31 -2.40 11.57
CA ALA A 240 4.01 -3.66 11.81
C ALA A 240 5.52 -3.43 11.82
N THR A 241 6.06 -2.74 10.80
CA THR A 241 7.49 -2.40 10.73
C THR A 241 7.94 -1.55 11.93
N LEU A 242 7.18 -0.51 12.30
CA LEU A 242 7.48 0.32 13.47
C LEU A 242 7.48 -0.47 14.78
N THR A 243 6.66 -1.52 14.88
CA THR A 243 6.64 -2.41 16.04
C THR A 243 7.79 -3.42 15.98
N THR A 244 8.07 -4.00 14.81
CA THR A 244 9.14 -5.00 14.61
C THR A 244 10.53 -4.43 14.89
N LEU A 245 10.83 -3.23 14.37
CA LEU A 245 12.17 -2.66 14.36
C LEU A 245 12.80 -2.52 15.76
N PRO A 246 12.14 -1.92 16.75
CA PRO A 246 12.74 -1.76 18.10
C PRO A 246 13.13 -3.10 18.73
N PHE A 247 12.24 -4.10 18.65
CA PHE A 247 12.50 -5.42 19.20
C PHE A 247 13.64 -6.13 18.48
N ALA A 248 13.62 -6.15 17.14
CA ALA A 248 14.64 -6.80 16.34
C ALA A 248 16.01 -6.16 16.53
N VAL A 249 16.08 -4.82 16.55
CA VAL A 249 17.34 -4.07 16.68
C VAL A 249 17.94 -4.26 18.07
N VAL A 250 17.14 -4.06 19.11
CA VAL A 250 17.65 -4.18 20.50
C VAL A 250 18.06 -5.62 20.77
N LEU A 251 17.17 -6.59 20.53
CA LEU A 251 17.45 -7.98 20.85
C LEU A 251 18.55 -8.56 19.95
N GLY A 252 18.56 -8.26 18.64
CA GLY A 252 19.57 -8.74 17.72
C GLY A 252 20.99 -8.21 18.06
N ILE A 253 21.10 -6.92 18.34
CA ILE A 253 22.39 -6.32 18.74
C ILE A 253 22.83 -6.85 20.12
N CYS A 254 21.93 -6.97 21.10
CA CYS A 254 22.25 -7.51 22.43
C CYS A 254 22.74 -8.96 22.33
N ALA A 255 22.07 -9.81 21.57
CA ALA A 255 22.50 -11.20 21.37
C ALA A 255 23.90 -11.30 20.79
N GLY A 256 24.17 -10.54 19.70
CA GLY A 256 25.49 -10.57 19.03
C GLY A 256 26.61 -9.93 19.85
N PHE A 257 26.31 -8.93 20.70
CA PHE A 257 27.33 -8.19 21.45
C PHE A 257 27.68 -8.84 22.79
N PHE A 258 26.67 -9.24 23.61
CA PHE A 258 26.92 -9.78 24.96
C PHE A 258 27.34 -11.24 24.92
N LYS A 259 26.87 -12.02 23.91
CA LYS A 259 27.13 -13.47 23.81
C LYS A 259 26.68 -14.25 25.05
N GLY A 260 27.01 -15.55 25.12
CA GLY A 260 26.69 -16.42 26.27
C GLY A 260 25.20 -16.46 26.57
N TRP A 261 24.80 -16.43 27.84
CA TRP A 261 23.43 -16.65 28.28
C TRP A 261 22.40 -15.65 27.69
N VAL A 262 22.84 -14.41 27.41
CA VAL A 262 21.95 -13.39 26.77
C VAL A 262 21.62 -13.82 25.34
N ASP A 263 22.63 -14.28 24.61
CA ASP A 263 22.48 -14.81 23.28
C ASP A 263 21.60 -16.07 23.26
N ASP A 264 21.88 -17.00 24.18
CA ASP A 264 21.12 -18.27 24.28
C ASP A 264 19.65 -18.02 24.60
N LEU A 265 19.34 -17.08 25.53
CA LEU A 265 17.97 -16.72 25.86
C LEU A 265 17.24 -16.11 24.65
N ILE A 266 17.88 -15.15 23.96
CA ILE A 266 17.25 -14.50 22.79
C ILE A 266 17.07 -15.49 21.66
N GLN A 267 18.04 -16.38 21.43
CA GLN A 267 17.92 -17.46 20.45
C GLN A 267 16.76 -18.42 20.80
N TYR A 268 16.63 -18.78 22.06
CA TYR A 268 15.50 -19.60 22.52
C TYR A 268 14.15 -18.93 22.22
N LEU A 269 14.04 -17.62 22.56
CA LEU A 269 12.81 -16.86 22.30
C LEU A 269 12.42 -16.83 20.83
N TYR A 270 13.36 -16.44 19.93
CA TYR A 270 12.99 -16.36 18.53
C TYR A 270 12.81 -17.75 17.87
N THR A 271 13.50 -18.77 18.35
CA THR A 271 13.33 -20.14 17.83
C THR A 271 11.96 -20.68 18.24
N THR A 272 11.56 -20.48 19.50
CA THR A 272 10.23 -20.85 19.99
C THR A 272 9.12 -20.13 19.22
N LEU A 273 9.23 -18.82 19.01
CA LEU A 273 8.27 -18.06 18.21
C LEU A 273 8.21 -18.55 16.77
N SER A 274 9.36 -18.83 16.16
CA SER A 274 9.44 -19.29 14.77
C SER A 274 8.96 -20.74 14.59
N SER A 275 8.82 -21.53 15.65
CA SER A 275 8.29 -22.89 15.58
C SER A 275 6.76 -22.94 15.40
N ILE A 276 6.09 -21.83 15.73
CA ILE A 276 4.64 -21.70 15.55
C ILE A 276 4.38 -21.11 14.16
N PRO A 277 3.54 -21.73 13.32
CA PRO A 277 3.15 -21.14 12.04
C PRO A 277 2.53 -19.74 12.27
N SER A 278 3.13 -18.70 11.68
CA SER A 278 2.72 -17.31 11.89
C SER A 278 1.24 -17.05 11.59
N VAL A 279 0.72 -17.72 10.55
CA VAL A 279 -0.71 -17.61 10.18
C VAL A 279 -1.63 -18.08 11.32
N LEU A 280 -1.28 -19.18 12.00
CA LEU A 280 -2.08 -19.69 13.14
C LEU A 280 -2.02 -18.74 14.33
N LEU A 281 -0.84 -18.18 14.61
CA LEU A 281 -0.66 -17.24 15.70
C LEU A 281 -1.45 -15.94 15.46
N ILE A 282 -1.40 -15.42 14.23
CA ILE A 282 -2.18 -14.25 13.83
C ILE A 282 -3.67 -14.54 13.93
N ALA A 283 -4.14 -15.68 13.39
CA ALA A 283 -5.56 -16.05 13.42
C ALA A 283 -6.09 -16.18 14.86
N ALA A 284 -5.35 -16.88 15.74
CA ALA A 284 -5.71 -16.99 17.15
C ALA A 284 -5.78 -15.63 17.85
N SER A 285 -4.81 -14.76 17.57
CA SER A 285 -4.77 -13.41 18.15
C SER A 285 -5.94 -12.54 17.67
N VAL A 286 -6.29 -12.62 16.38
CA VAL A 286 -7.44 -11.90 15.82
C VAL A 286 -8.75 -12.37 16.47
N LEU A 287 -8.92 -13.67 16.66
CA LEU A 287 -10.09 -14.22 17.36
C LEU A 287 -10.15 -13.73 18.82
N MET A 288 -9.02 -13.71 19.52
CA MET A 288 -8.95 -13.19 20.89
C MET A 288 -9.35 -11.71 20.97
N ILE A 289 -8.88 -10.90 20.03
CA ILE A 289 -9.26 -9.47 19.94
C ILE A 289 -10.77 -9.35 19.65
N GLN A 290 -11.31 -10.19 18.77
CA GLN A 290 -12.74 -10.18 18.46
C GLN A 290 -13.56 -10.46 19.73
N VAL A 291 -13.22 -11.52 20.48
CA VAL A 291 -13.87 -11.85 21.74
C VAL A 291 -13.75 -10.72 22.76
N PHE A 292 -12.59 -10.06 22.82
CA PHE A 292 -12.40 -8.89 23.70
C PHE A 292 -13.33 -7.73 23.33
N ILE A 293 -13.42 -7.38 22.04
CA ILE A 293 -14.31 -6.32 21.55
C ILE A 293 -15.78 -6.65 21.87
N ASP A 294 -16.18 -7.89 21.61
CA ASP A 294 -17.58 -8.33 21.81
C ASP A 294 -17.96 -8.39 23.29
N SER A 295 -16.99 -8.66 24.17
CA SER A 295 -17.22 -8.66 25.63
C SER A 295 -17.24 -7.27 26.25
N HIS A 296 -16.80 -6.23 25.52
CA HIS A 296 -16.76 -4.84 26.01
C HIS A 296 -17.50 -3.87 25.07
N PRO A 297 -18.82 -4.07 24.79
CA PRO A 297 -19.55 -3.30 23.79
C PRO A 297 -19.65 -1.81 24.12
N GLY A 298 -19.52 -1.42 25.40
CA GLY A 298 -19.57 -0.02 25.84
C GLY A 298 -18.30 0.78 25.58
N MET A 299 -17.16 0.12 25.32
CA MET A 299 -15.89 0.82 25.06
C MET A 299 -15.77 1.33 23.62
N TYR A 300 -16.45 0.68 22.69
CA TYR A 300 -16.37 0.98 21.25
C TYR A 300 -17.78 1.13 20.68
N ALA A 301 -18.24 2.38 20.60
CA ALA A 301 -19.63 2.68 20.24
C ALA A 301 -19.92 2.50 18.76
N THR A 302 -18.91 2.70 17.89
CA THR A 302 -19.09 2.68 16.43
C THR A 302 -18.39 1.51 15.77
N GLY A 303 -18.94 1.02 14.65
CA GLY A 303 -18.32 -0.02 13.83
C GLY A 303 -16.93 0.38 13.27
N ILE A 304 -16.73 1.70 13.05
CA ILE A 304 -15.46 2.26 12.58
C ILE A 304 -14.38 2.14 13.66
N GLU A 305 -14.68 2.50 14.90
CA GLU A 305 -13.75 2.37 16.04
C GLU A 305 -13.30 0.92 16.24
N ARG A 306 -14.25 -0.02 16.12
CA ARG A 306 -13.96 -1.47 16.20
C ARG A 306 -13.05 -1.93 15.06
N ALA A 307 -13.27 -1.44 13.83
CA ALA A 307 -12.43 -1.76 12.68
C ALA A 307 -11.01 -1.20 12.83
N ASP A 308 -10.88 0.05 13.26
CA ASP A 308 -9.58 0.69 13.49
C ASP A 308 -8.79 -0.01 14.59
N LEU A 309 -9.45 -0.41 15.68
CA LEU A 309 -8.82 -1.18 16.75
C LEU A 309 -8.30 -2.54 16.25
N ARG A 310 -9.10 -3.26 15.44
CA ARG A 310 -8.67 -4.53 14.85
C ARG A 310 -7.43 -4.36 13.99
N LEU A 311 -7.40 -3.35 13.11
CA LEU A 311 -6.26 -3.06 12.26
C LEU A 311 -5.02 -2.70 13.09
N PHE A 312 -5.17 -1.89 14.12
CA PHE A 312 -4.09 -1.50 15.01
C PHE A 312 -3.51 -2.70 15.75
N MET A 313 -4.36 -3.52 16.39
CA MET A 313 -3.94 -4.71 17.12
C MET A 313 -3.32 -5.75 16.19
N LEU A 314 -3.89 -5.97 15.00
CA LEU A 314 -3.34 -6.85 13.99
C LEU A 314 -1.91 -6.44 13.61
N SER A 315 -1.69 -5.15 13.40
CA SER A 315 -0.37 -4.61 13.04
C SER A 315 0.66 -4.83 14.16
N ILE A 316 0.25 -4.65 15.43
CA ILE A 316 1.11 -4.93 16.58
C ILE A 316 1.46 -6.41 16.66
N ILE A 317 0.49 -7.30 16.45
CA ILE A 317 0.71 -8.75 16.50
C ILE A 317 1.68 -9.17 15.40
N ILE A 318 1.48 -8.71 14.16
CA ILE A 318 2.40 -8.97 13.05
C ILE A 318 3.81 -8.49 13.41
N GLY A 319 3.94 -7.29 13.96
CA GLY A 319 5.24 -6.75 14.36
C GLY A 319 5.90 -7.53 15.49
N LEU A 320 5.12 -7.95 16.51
CA LEU A 320 5.61 -8.75 17.64
C LEU A 320 5.96 -10.20 17.26
N THR A 321 5.46 -10.68 16.13
CA THR A 321 5.80 -12.03 15.62
C THR A 321 6.89 -12.01 14.56
N GLY A 322 7.05 -10.90 13.84
CA GLY A 322 7.98 -10.75 12.71
C GLY A 322 9.43 -10.42 13.07
N TRP A 323 9.71 -9.97 14.30
CA TRP A 323 11.05 -9.48 14.69
C TRP A 323 12.17 -10.52 14.62
N ALA A 324 11.85 -11.81 14.67
CA ALA A 324 12.81 -12.90 14.79
C ALA A 324 13.78 -12.97 13.61
N THR A 325 13.31 -12.75 12.38
CA THR A 325 14.15 -12.82 11.16
C THR A 325 15.20 -11.72 11.13
N LEU A 326 14.79 -10.48 11.38
CA LEU A 326 15.70 -9.33 11.43
C LEU A 326 16.67 -9.45 12.61
N ALA A 327 16.20 -9.91 13.79
CA ALA A 327 17.05 -10.09 14.96
C ALA A 327 18.19 -11.10 14.69
N ARG A 328 17.89 -12.23 14.01
CA ARG A 328 18.92 -13.21 13.61
C ARG A 328 19.98 -12.59 12.69
N LEU A 329 19.55 -11.79 11.72
CA LEU A 329 20.43 -11.13 10.78
C LEU A 329 21.34 -10.11 11.50
N LEU A 330 20.75 -9.27 12.37
CA LEU A 330 21.48 -8.28 13.15
C LEU A 330 22.44 -8.93 14.16
N ARG A 331 22.05 -10.05 14.77
CA ARG A 331 22.93 -10.85 15.63
C ARG A 331 24.17 -11.30 14.86
N ALA A 332 23.99 -11.90 13.67
CA ALA A 332 25.11 -12.40 12.86
C ALA A 332 26.08 -11.28 12.49
N GLU A 333 25.57 -10.13 12.09
CA GLU A 333 26.41 -8.98 11.73
C GLU A 333 27.06 -8.33 12.94
N THR A 334 26.34 -8.24 14.07
CA THR A 334 26.90 -7.72 15.33
C THR A 334 28.02 -8.60 15.84
N LEU A 335 27.94 -9.94 15.70
CA LEU A 335 29.02 -10.85 16.04
C LEU A 335 30.29 -10.55 15.25
N LYS A 336 30.19 -10.30 13.94
CA LYS A 336 31.33 -9.92 13.09
C LYS A 336 31.91 -8.57 13.54
N ILE A 337 31.07 -7.55 13.67
CA ILE A 337 31.48 -6.19 14.08
C ILE A 337 32.17 -6.23 15.45
N SER A 338 31.65 -7.03 16.39
CA SER A 338 32.22 -7.12 17.74
C SER A 338 33.65 -7.66 17.81
N GLN A 339 34.12 -8.27 16.73
CA GLN A 339 35.50 -8.83 16.62
C GLN A 339 36.49 -7.87 15.96
N LEU A 340 36.02 -6.74 15.41
CA LEU A 340 36.88 -5.77 14.74
C LEU A 340 37.80 -5.04 15.72
N ASP A 341 39.03 -4.76 15.33
CA ASP A 341 40.08 -4.19 16.17
C ASP A 341 39.66 -2.87 16.84
N TYR A 342 38.95 -2.00 16.15
CA TYR A 342 38.51 -0.73 16.73
C TYR A 342 37.46 -0.91 17.84
N ILE A 343 36.68 -1.99 17.82
CA ILE A 343 35.74 -2.33 18.88
C ILE A 343 36.47 -2.88 20.10
N GLN A 344 37.50 -3.72 19.84
CA GLN A 344 38.33 -4.24 20.91
C GLN A 344 39.17 -3.13 21.56
N ALA A 345 39.71 -2.21 20.77
CA ALA A 345 40.38 -1.01 21.29
C ALA A 345 39.43 -0.16 22.14
N ALA A 346 38.20 0.09 21.68
CA ALA A 346 37.22 0.82 22.44
C ALA A 346 36.90 0.16 23.81
N ARG A 347 36.84 -1.19 23.86
CA ARG A 347 36.71 -1.94 25.10
C ARG A 347 37.94 -1.78 26.01
N ALA A 348 39.13 -1.87 25.44
CA ALA A 348 40.38 -1.71 26.18
C ALA A 348 40.53 -0.30 26.80
N PHE A 349 40.02 0.73 26.12
CA PHE A 349 39.94 2.10 26.64
C PHE A 349 38.79 2.31 27.63
N GLY A 350 38.08 1.25 28.07
CA GLY A 350 37.07 1.33 29.13
C GLY A 350 35.71 1.90 28.68
N LEU A 351 35.41 1.96 27.38
CA LEU A 351 34.06 2.36 26.93
C LEU A 351 33.04 1.31 27.38
N GLY A 352 31.95 1.78 27.99
CA GLY A 352 30.86 0.89 28.41
C GLY A 352 30.12 0.24 27.21
N PRO A 353 29.56 -0.97 27.40
CA PRO A 353 28.95 -1.77 26.36
C PRO A 353 27.85 -1.05 25.61
N PHE A 354 26.94 -0.36 26.28
CA PHE A 354 25.85 0.40 25.67
C PHE A 354 26.36 1.56 24.80
N LYS A 355 27.47 2.20 25.19
CA LYS A 355 28.07 3.29 24.40
C LYS A 355 28.72 2.73 23.13
N ILE A 356 29.34 1.55 23.20
CA ILE A 356 29.89 0.85 22.04
C ILE A 356 28.76 0.43 21.09
N MET A 357 27.69 -0.20 21.60
CA MET A 357 26.55 -0.60 20.79
C MET A 357 25.93 0.58 20.04
N LYS A 358 25.65 1.69 20.75
CA LYS A 358 25.00 2.88 20.16
C LYS A 358 25.91 3.61 19.15
N ARG A 359 27.21 3.76 19.46
CA ARG A 359 28.14 4.62 18.69
C ARG A 359 28.88 3.88 17.59
N HIS A 360 29.08 2.58 17.75
CA HIS A 360 29.90 1.80 16.83
C HIS A 360 29.15 0.66 16.16
N VAL A 361 28.30 -0.09 16.85
CA VAL A 361 27.60 -1.23 16.27
C VAL A 361 26.38 -0.75 15.46
N LEU A 362 25.45 -0.02 16.08
CA LEU A 362 24.20 0.42 15.47
C LEU A 362 24.42 1.16 14.12
N PRO A 363 25.34 2.15 14.00
CA PRO A 363 25.56 2.81 12.72
C PRO A 363 26.06 1.88 11.62
N ASN A 364 26.80 0.84 11.98
CA ASN A 364 27.34 -0.13 11.02
C ASN A 364 26.30 -1.15 10.54
N VAL A 365 25.27 -1.44 11.31
CA VAL A 365 24.17 -2.36 10.92
C VAL A 365 22.94 -1.64 10.36
N ILE A 366 22.93 -0.30 10.33
CA ILE A 366 21.76 0.47 9.93
C ILE A 366 21.34 0.19 8.48
N HIS A 367 22.29 -0.12 7.60
CA HIS A 367 22.02 -0.48 6.22
C HIS A 367 21.18 -1.77 6.12
N ILE A 368 21.45 -2.76 6.97
CA ILE A 368 20.67 -4.01 7.03
C ILE A 368 19.27 -3.72 7.54
N ILE A 369 19.16 -2.90 8.59
CA ILE A 369 17.85 -2.48 9.13
C ILE A 369 17.00 -1.82 8.05
N LEU A 370 17.60 -0.91 7.27
CA LEU A 370 16.89 -0.21 6.19
C LEU A 370 16.48 -1.16 5.05
N ILE A 371 17.36 -2.10 4.66
CA ILE A 371 17.05 -3.07 3.60
C ILE A 371 15.85 -3.94 4.02
N VAL A 372 15.88 -4.49 5.24
CA VAL A 372 14.79 -5.35 5.73
C VAL A 372 13.50 -4.54 5.93
N ALA A 373 13.58 -3.34 6.50
CA ALA A 373 12.41 -2.47 6.68
C ALA A 373 11.71 -2.06 5.37
N VAL A 374 12.40 -2.16 4.24
CA VAL A 374 11.82 -1.90 2.90
C VAL A 374 11.26 -3.17 2.27
N LEU A 375 11.80 -4.35 2.64
CA LEU A 375 11.39 -5.64 2.07
C LEU A 375 10.19 -6.27 2.81
N ASP A 376 10.00 -5.95 4.10
CA ASP A 376 8.86 -6.36 4.92
C ASP A 376 7.63 -5.47 4.65
#